data_d482e7b0f34d6dcc9a771b9362befc6b
#
_entry.id   d482e7b0f34d6dcc9a771b9362befc6b
#
_cell.length_a   1.000
_cell.length_b   1.000
_cell.length_c   1.000
_cell.angle_alpha   90.00
_cell.angle_beta   90.00
_cell.angle_gamma   90.00
#
_symmetry.space_group_name_H-M   'P 1'
#
loop_
_entity.id
_entity.type
_entity.pdbx_description
1 polymer ?
#
loop_
_entity_poly.entity_id
_entity_poly.type
_entity_poly.pdbx_seq_one_letter_code
_entity_poly.pdbx_strand_id
1 'polypeptide(L)'
;MHTSSHRRFNPLTGEWVLVSPQRADRPWHGQVEKAPPENLPSYDPDCYLCPRNERAGGARNPDYSSTFVFDNDFSSLLPAENPTHAVDHPLLVPVYERGICRVVCFTPRHDLTLPELDQSTIESIICTWIDQTVELSAKDFVQYVQIFENKGALMGCSNPHPHSQIWGTQYLSNEPAKELEHQKAHFKQHGRALLTDYLNEE
;
A
#
# COMPACT_ATOMS: atom_id res chain seq x y z
N MET A 1 32.84 3.32 -7.74
CA MET A 1 31.76 3.95 -6.94
C MET A 1 32.02 5.46 -6.87
N HIS A 2 31.00 6.28 -7.04
CA HIS A 2 31.18 7.73 -6.88
C HIS A 2 31.35 8.07 -5.41
N THR A 3 32.50 8.67 -5.06
CA THR A 3 32.84 9.07 -3.67
C THR A 3 32.46 10.51 -3.35
N SER A 4 32.07 11.28 -4.37
CA SER A 4 31.67 12.69 -4.25
C SER A 4 30.15 12.86 -4.32
N SER A 5 29.65 13.99 -3.84
CA SER A 5 28.24 14.35 -3.99
C SER A 5 27.85 14.39 -5.47
N HIS A 6 26.75 13.75 -5.79
CA HIS A 6 26.20 13.70 -7.14
C HIS A 6 24.67 13.60 -7.12
N ARG A 7 24.04 13.79 -8.27
CA ARG A 7 22.61 13.58 -8.43
C ARG A 7 22.37 12.32 -9.23
N ARG A 8 21.39 11.52 -8.81
CA ARG A 8 20.88 10.38 -9.55
C ARG A 8 19.50 10.71 -10.09
N PHE A 9 19.31 10.39 -11.35
CA PHE A 9 18.00 10.52 -12.01
C PHE A 9 17.15 9.30 -11.71
N ASN A 10 15.90 9.53 -11.31
CA ASN A 10 14.89 8.48 -11.22
C ASN A 10 14.08 8.46 -12.51
N PRO A 11 14.25 7.47 -13.38
CA PRO A 11 13.58 7.44 -14.68
C PRO A 11 12.06 7.19 -14.57
N LEU A 12 11.57 6.66 -13.45
CA LEU A 12 10.15 6.45 -13.22
C LEU A 12 9.41 7.74 -12.89
N THR A 13 10.02 8.61 -12.09
CA THR A 13 9.35 9.85 -11.63
C THR A 13 9.82 11.09 -12.36
N GLY A 14 10.93 11.01 -13.14
CA GLY A 14 11.57 12.16 -13.78
C GLY A 14 12.30 13.07 -12.81
N GLU A 15 12.54 12.64 -11.58
CA GLU A 15 13.09 13.45 -10.49
C GLU A 15 14.58 13.15 -10.25
N TRP A 16 15.27 14.11 -9.67
CA TRP A 16 16.68 13.99 -9.31
C TRP A 16 16.85 13.90 -7.81
N VAL A 17 17.57 12.87 -7.34
CA VAL A 17 17.92 12.67 -5.93
C VAL A 17 19.38 13.03 -5.69
N LEU A 18 19.63 13.89 -4.69
CA LEU A 18 21.01 14.20 -4.25
C LEU A 18 21.56 13.06 -3.41
N VAL A 19 22.69 12.52 -3.83
CA VAL A 19 23.44 11.47 -3.12
C VAL A 19 24.74 12.08 -2.59
N SER A 20 25.00 11.92 -1.30
CA SER A 20 26.18 12.47 -0.60
C SER A 20 26.89 11.35 0.19
N PRO A 21 27.70 10.51 -0.45
CA PRO A 21 28.35 9.36 0.19
C PRO A 21 29.20 9.75 1.39
N GLN A 22 29.89 10.88 1.32
CA GLN A 22 30.74 11.40 2.40
C GLN A 22 29.99 11.70 3.72
N ARG A 23 28.65 11.72 3.70
CA ARG A 23 27.85 11.90 4.91
C ARG A 23 27.55 10.59 5.63
N ALA A 24 27.93 9.45 5.06
CA ALA A 24 27.75 8.16 5.71
C ALA A 24 28.54 8.04 7.03
N ASP A 25 29.70 8.72 7.09
CA ASP A 25 30.55 8.74 8.29
C ASP A 25 30.10 9.75 9.36
N ARG A 26 29.01 10.47 9.11
CA ARG A 26 28.46 11.41 10.11
C ARG A 26 27.94 10.65 11.32
N PRO A 27 28.35 11.00 12.56
CA PRO A 27 27.74 10.45 13.76
C PRO A 27 26.22 10.70 13.73
N TRP A 28 25.44 9.63 13.67
CA TRP A 28 23.99 9.72 13.62
C TRP A 28 23.42 9.56 15.03
N HIS A 29 22.89 10.65 15.58
CA HIS A 29 22.10 10.63 16.79
C HIS A 29 20.60 10.64 16.44
N GLY A 30 20.19 9.71 15.57
CA GLY A 30 18.81 9.61 15.12
C GLY A 30 17.87 9.09 16.20
N GLN A 31 16.59 9.10 15.89
CA GLN A 31 15.58 8.53 16.75
C GLN A 31 15.83 7.03 16.91
N VAL A 32 15.95 6.57 18.16
CA VAL A 32 15.98 5.13 18.47
C VAL A 32 14.54 4.68 18.60
N GLU A 33 14.10 3.85 17.67
CA GLU A 33 12.80 3.19 17.77
C GLU A 33 12.85 2.15 18.89
N LYS A 34 11.79 2.10 19.69
CA LYS A 34 11.58 0.91 20.52
C LYS A 34 11.29 -0.25 19.58
N ALA A 35 12.08 -1.30 19.66
CA ALA A 35 11.74 -2.55 19.00
C ALA A 35 10.29 -2.94 19.33
N PRO A 36 9.53 -3.46 18.37
CA PRO A 36 8.22 -4.04 18.68
C PRO A 36 8.38 -5.08 19.79
N PRO A 37 7.33 -5.33 20.59
CA PRO A 37 7.39 -6.37 21.62
C PRO A 37 7.84 -7.68 20.98
N GLU A 38 8.90 -8.28 21.53
CA GLU A 38 9.52 -9.50 20.99
C GLU A 38 8.60 -10.74 21.02
N ASN A 39 7.48 -10.67 21.76
CA ASN A 39 6.56 -11.81 21.93
C ASN A 39 5.10 -11.32 21.87
N LEU A 40 4.58 -11.13 20.67
CA LEU A 40 3.14 -10.99 20.49
C LEU A 40 2.46 -12.36 20.70
N PRO A 41 1.25 -12.40 21.26
CA PRO A 41 0.48 -13.64 21.35
C PRO A 41 0.01 -14.07 19.97
N SER A 42 -0.11 -15.39 19.74
CA SER A 42 -0.63 -15.91 18.48
C SER A 42 -2.10 -15.55 18.20
N TYR A 43 -2.81 -15.16 19.25
CA TYR A 43 -4.19 -14.64 19.24
C TYR A 43 -4.31 -13.60 20.35
N ASP A 44 -4.90 -12.46 20.00
CA ASP A 44 -5.17 -11.38 20.96
C ASP A 44 -6.70 -11.15 21.03
N PRO A 45 -7.33 -11.34 22.20
CA PRO A 45 -8.78 -11.15 22.36
C PRO A 45 -9.23 -9.70 22.19
N ASP A 46 -8.33 -8.73 22.32
CA ASP A 46 -8.62 -7.32 22.14
C ASP A 46 -8.33 -6.81 20.72
N CYS A 47 -7.73 -7.66 19.88
CA CYS A 47 -7.44 -7.32 18.48
C CYS A 47 -8.69 -7.46 17.62
N TYR A 48 -9.18 -6.36 17.05
CA TYR A 48 -10.36 -6.35 16.16
C TYR A 48 -10.13 -7.05 14.80
N LEU A 49 -8.89 -7.49 14.48
CA LEU A 49 -8.58 -8.26 13.26
C LEU A 49 -8.51 -9.77 13.53
N CYS A 50 -8.28 -10.21 14.75
CA CYS A 50 -8.24 -11.65 15.07
C CYS A 50 -9.57 -12.36 14.76
N PRO A 51 -9.52 -13.68 14.43
CA PRO A 51 -10.73 -14.46 14.19
C PRO A 51 -11.73 -14.37 15.36
N ARG A 52 -13.02 -14.35 15.06
CA ARG A 52 -14.14 -14.32 16.02
C ARG A 52 -14.26 -13.06 16.87
N ASN A 53 -13.32 -12.12 16.81
CA ASN A 53 -13.40 -10.85 17.53
C ASN A 53 -14.37 -9.87 16.87
N GLU A 54 -14.86 -8.93 17.67
CA GLU A 54 -15.76 -7.88 17.22
C GLU A 54 -14.95 -6.72 16.62
N ARG A 55 -15.44 -6.21 15.47
CA ARG A 55 -14.93 -5.00 14.83
C ARG A 55 -15.80 -3.79 15.17
N ALA A 56 -15.39 -2.62 14.67
CA ALA A 56 -16.20 -1.42 14.77
C ALA A 56 -17.63 -1.64 14.22
N GLY A 57 -18.61 -1.02 14.88
CA GLY A 57 -20.01 -1.16 14.49
C GLY A 57 -20.68 -2.49 14.86
N GLY A 58 -20.03 -3.33 15.66
CA GLY A 58 -20.59 -4.60 16.15
C GLY A 58 -20.48 -5.77 15.16
N ALA A 59 -19.83 -5.59 14.02
CA ALA A 59 -19.55 -6.68 13.10
C ALA A 59 -18.54 -7.67 13.73
N ARG A 60 -18.75 -8.97 13.55
CA ARG A 60 -17.88 -10.01 14.09
C ARG A 60 -17.15 -10.75 12.98
N ASN A 61 -15.83 -10.90 13.13
CA ASN A 61 -15.03 -11.69 12.21
C ASN A 61 -15.47 -13.16 12.21
N PRO A 62 -15.47 -13.83 11.06
CA PRO A 62 -15.61 -15.27 11.01
C PRO A 62 -14.46 -15.97 11.72
N ASP A 63 -14.59 -17.26 11.97
CA ASP A 63 -13.49 -18.12 12.42
C ASP A 63 -12.63 -18.50 11.20
N TYR A 64 -11.91 -17.53 10.66
CA TYR A 64 -11.10 -17.75 9.46
C TYR A 64 -9.79 -18.47 9.80
N SER A 65 -9.37 -19.37 8.90
CA SER A 65 -8.16 -20.19 9.02
C SER A 65 -7.09 -19.88 7.96
N SER A 66 -7.38 -18.95 7.06
CA SER A 66 -6.48 -18.47 6.00
C SER A 66 -6.62 -16.96 5.91
N THR A 67 -6.60 -16.38 4.70
CA THR A 67 -6.85 -14.95 4.48
C THR A 67 -8.31 -14.58 4.82
N PHE A 68 -8.52 -13.35 5.29
CA PHE A 68 -9.85 -12.80 5.51
C PHE A 68 -9.94 -11.38 4.95
N VAL A 69 -10.95 -11.13 4.12
CA VAL A 69 -11.18 -9.86 3.45
C VAL A 69 -12.48 -9.24 3.93
N PHE A 70 -12.47 -7.94 4.19
CA PHE A 70 -13.67 -7.18 4.50
C PHE A 70 -13.53 -5.71 4.06
N ASP A 71 -14.65 -5.05 3.83
CA ASP A 71 -14.67 -3.61 3.57
C ASP A 71 -14.24 -2.86 4.83
N ASN A 72 -13.31 -1.91 4.70
CA ASN A 72 -12.75 -1.18 5.84
C ASN A 72 -13.85 -0.45 6.61
N ASP A 73 -14.00 -0.73 7.89
CA ASP A 73 -15.01 -0.13 8.77
C ASP A 73 -14.86 1.41 8.86
N PHE A 74 -13.65 1.93 8.59
CA PHE A 74 -13.32 3.36 8.52
C PHE A 74 -12.81 3.72 7.12
N SER A 75 -13.59 3.39 6.09
CA SER A 75 -13.20 3.61 4.71
C SER A 75 -12.96 5.08 4.39
N SER A 76 -11.79 5.37 3.80
CA SER A 76 -11.45 6.72 3.33
C SER A 76 -12.22 7.10 2.06
N LEU A 77 -12.65 6.12 1.28
CA LEU A 77 -13.41 6.29 0.05
C LEU A 77 -14.75 5.55 0.16
N LEU A 78 -15.77 6.12 -0.42
CA LEU A 78 -17.10 5.54 -0.45
C LEU A 78 -17.52 5.23 -1.91
N PRO A 79 -18.26 4.14 -2.16
CA PRO A 79 -18.70 3.79 -3.50
C PRO A 79 -19.85 4.67 -4.02
N ALA A 80 -20.53 5.41 -3.14
CA ALA A 80 -21.64 6.28 -3.50
C ALA A 80 -21.16 7.50 -4.29
N GLU A 81 -21.97 7.94 -5.24
CA GLU A 81 -21.77 9.23 -5.89
C GLU A 81 -22.06 10.36 -4.90
N ASN A 82 -21.11 11.27 -4.78
CA ASN A 82 -21.30 12.47 -3.98
C ASN A 82 -21.70 13.64 -4.89
N PRO A 83 -22.68 14.45 -4.47
CA PRO A 83 -23.04 15.65 -5.25
C PRO A 83 -21.85 16.60 -5.31
N THR A 84 -21.53 17.08 -6.50
CA THR A 84 -20.53 18.11 -6.71
C THR A 84 -21.03 19.44 -6.12
N HIS A 85 -20.44 19.88 -5.03
CA HIS A 85 -20.54 21.29 -4.66
C HIS A 85 -19.48 22.05 -5.44
N ALA A 86 -19.91 22.80 -6.45
CA ALA A 86 -19.01 23.68 -7.17
C ALA A 86 -18.48 24.74 -6.20
N VAL A 87 -17.17 24.75 -5.99
CA VAL A 87 -16.50 25.87 -5.33
C VAL A 87 -16.05 26.80 -6.43
N ASP A 88 -16.64 27.99 -6.50
CA ASP A 88 -16.29 29.01 -7.49
C ASP A 88 -15.00 29.75 -7.05
N HIS A 89 -13.90 29.02 -7.01
CA HIS A 89 -12.59 29.60 -6.69
C HIS A 89 -11.46 28.87 -7.45
N PRO A 90 -10.66 29.56 -8.25
CA PRO A 90 -9.69 28.92 -9.13
C PRO A 90 -8.55 28.16 -8.42
N LEU A 91 -8.31 28.44 -7.14
CA LEU A 91 -7.27 27.79 -6.32
C LEU A 91 -7.85 26.75 -5.35
N LEU A 92 -9.18 26.62 -5.25
CA LEU A 92 -9.85 25.70 -4.35
C LEU A 92 -10.79 24.81 -5.18
N VAL A 93 -10.21 23.85 -5.89
CA VAL A 93 -10.96 22.98 -6.81
C VAL A 93 -11.12 21.59 -6.17
N PRO A 94 -12.23 21.31 -5.48
CA PRO A 94 -12.50 19.96 -5.01
C PRO A 94 -12.96 19.09 -6.18
N VAL A 95 -12.41 17.88 -6.25
CA VAL A 95 -12.89 16.82 -7.13
C VAL A 95 -13.32 15.66 -6.24
N TYR A 96 -14.56 15.24 -6.38
CA TYR A 96 -15.05 14.09 -5.64
C TYR A 96 -14.47 12.80 -6.21
N GLU A 97 -14.06 11.91 -5.32
CA GLU A 97 -13.55 10.61 -5.67
C GLU A 97 -14.39 9.51 -5.04
N ARG A 98 -14.81 8.56 -5.87
CA ARG A 98 -15.44 7.31 -5.44
C ARG A 98 -14.39 6.25 -5.27
N GLY A 99 -14.64 5.34 -4.34
CA GLY A 99 -13.73 4.20 -4.19
C GLY A 99 -14.23 3.18 -3.19
N ILE A 100 -13.46 2.12 -3.06
CA ILE A 100 -13.68 1.03 -2.11
C ILE A 100 -12.37 0.77 -1.42
N CYS A 101 -12.38 0.72 -0.08
CA CYS A 101 -11.23 0.36 0.72
C CYS A 101 -11.50 -0.97 1.40
N ARG A 102 -10.61 -1.95 1.22
CA ARG A 102 -10.67 -3.26 1.87
C ARG A 102 -9.47 -3.50 2.75
N VAL A 103 -9.67 -4.31 3.78
CA VAL A 103 -8.61 -4.87 4.63
C VAL A 103 -8.49 -6.35 4.30
N VAL A 104 -7.26 -6.84 4.20
CA VAL A 104 -6.94 -8.25 4.00
C VAL A 104 -6.05 -8.70 5.15
N CYS A 105 -6.62 -9.45 6.10
CA CYS A 105 -5.84 -10.16 7.11
C CYS A 105 -5.10 -11.31 6.43
N PHE A 106 -3.80 -11.44 6.64
CA PHE A 106 -2.96 -12.43 5.95
C PHE A 106 -3.15 -13.85 6.49
N THR A 107 -3.37 -13.94 7.80
CA THR A 107 -3.42 -15.21 8.55
C THR A 107 -4.23 -14.98 9.83
N PRO A 108 -4.78 -16.02 10.47
CA PRO A 108 -5.35 -15.88 11.81
C PRO A 108 -4.34 -15.58 12.93
N ARG A 109 -3.03 -15.74 12.63
CA ARG A 109 -1.93 -15.53 13.57
C ARG A 109 -1.64 -14.05 13.75
N HIS A 110 -1.77 -13.57 15.01
CA HIS A 110 -1.53 -12.18 15.37
C HIS A 110 -0.04 -11.81 15.47
N ASP A 111 0.81 -12.79 15.72
CA ASP A 111 2.21 -12.66 16.05
C ASP A 111 3.18 -12.76 14.88
N LEU A 112 2.70 -13.13 13.68
CA LEU A 112 3.55 -13.30 12.51
C LEU A 112 3.58 -12.04 11.63
N THR A 113 4.67 -11.88 10.88
CA THR A 113 4.77 -10.87 9.82
C THR A 113 4.97 -11.56 8.47
N LEU A 114 4.74 -10.84 7.36
CA LEU A 114 4.79 -11.43 6.02
C LEU A 114 6.07 -12.26 5.74
N PRO A 115 7.29 -11.82 6.11
CA PRO A 115 8.51 -12.62 5.90
C PRO A 115 8.61 -13.88 6.79
N GLU A 116 7.79 -14.02 7.81
CA GLU A 116 7.77 -15.17 8.73
C GLU A 116 6.73 -16.22 8.34
N LEU A 117 5.89 -15.92 7.34
CA LEU A 117 4.88 -16.84 6.83
C LEU A 117 5.53 -17.91 5.94
N ASP A 118 4.95 -19.09 5.92
CA ASP A 118 5.33 -20.11 4.98
C ASP A 118 4.90 -19.77 3.54
N GLN A 119 5.52 -20.42 2.57
CA GLN A 119 5.29 -20.15 1.16
C GLN A 119 3.82 -20.35 0.77
N SER A 120 3.14 -21.37 1.29
CA SER A 120 1.75 -21.68 0.96
C SER A 120 0.80 -20.59 1.46
N THR A 121 1.10 -20.00 2.61
CA THR A 121 0.34 -18.85 3.14
C THR A 121 0.57 -17.60 2.28
N ILE A 122 1.82 -17.34 1.87
CA ILE A 122 2.13 -16.21 0.97
C ILE A 122 1.42 -16.39 -0.38
N GLU A 123 1.42 -17.59 -0.96
CA GLU A 123 0.69 -17.89 -2.19
C GLU A 123 -0.83 -17.63 -2.04
N SER A 124 -1.41 -18.00 -0.90
CA SER A 124 -2.82 -17.72 -0.59
C SER A 124 -3.12 -16.22 -0.51
N ILE A 125 -2.21 -15.44 0.07
CA ILE A 125 -2.32 -13.97 0.12
C ILE A 125 -2.28 -13.39 -1.30
N ILE A 126 -1.33 -13.83 -2.13
CA ILE A 126 -1.20 -13.38 -3.52
C ILE A 126 -2.46 -13.72 -4.32
N CYS A 127 -2.99 -14.94 -4.18
CA CYS A 127 -4.26 -15.32 -4.83
C CYS A 127 -5.40 -14.41 -4.38
N THR A 128 -5.49 -14.12 -3.08
CA THR A 128 -6.50 -13.18 -2.55
C THR A 128 -6.33 -11.78 -3.16
N TRP A 129 -5.12 -11.25 -3.27
CA TRP A 129 -4.86 -9.95 -3.91
C TRP A 129 -5.27 -9.95 -5.38
N ILE A 130 -5.00 -11.03 -6.12
CA ILE A 130 -5.41 -11.19 -7.52
C ILE A 130 -6.94 -11.16 -7.62
N ASP A 131 -7.63 -11.99 -6.84
CA ASP A 131 -9.09 -12.08 -6.86
C ASP A 131 -9.75 -10.73 -6.53
N GLN A 132 -9.23 -10.05 -5.50
CA GLN A 132 -9.72 -8.73 -5.11
C GLN A 132 -9.44 -7.67 -6.19
N THR A 133 -8.28 -7.73 -6.86
CA THR A 133 -7.95 -6.82 -7.95
C THR A 133 -8.90 -7.02 -9.14
N VAL A 134 -9.16 -8.27 -9.52
CA VAL A 134 -10.09 -8.61 -10.61
C VAL A 134 -11.51 -8.13 -10.28
N GLU A 135 -11.98 -8.41 -9.06
CA GLU A 135 -13.33 -8.00 -8.64
C GLU A 135 -13.50 -6.47 -8.62
N LEU A 136 -12.52 -5.76 -8.03
CA LEU A 136 -12.59 -4.30 -7.94
C LEU A 136 -12.46 -3.64 -9.30
N SER A 137 -11.56 -4.13 -10.16
CA SER A 137 -11.38 -3.61 -11.51
C SER A 137 -12.58 -3.85 -12.44
N ALA A 138 -13.47 -4.78 -12.09
CA ALA A 138 -14.71 -5.01 -12.83
C ALA A 138 -15.79 -3.95 -12.55
N LYS A 139 -15.59 -3.08 -11.56
CA LYS A 139 -16.53 -1.99 -11.24
C LYS A 139 -16.30 -0.81 -12.19
N ASP A 140 -17.37 -0.26 -12.73
CA ASP A 140 -17.36 0.79 -13.75
C ASP A 140 -16.60 2.07 -13.36
N PHE A 141 -16.58 2.40 -12.07
CA PHE A 141 -15.91 3.59 -11.55
C PHE A 141 -14.48 3.34 -11.06
N VAL A 142 -14.01 2.10 -10.99
CA VAL A 142 -12.64 1.80 -10.53
C VAL A 142 -11.69 1.80 -11.73
N GLN A 143 -10.76 2.75 -11.74
CA GLN A 143 -9.72 2.86 -12.77
C GLN A 143 -8.37 2.38 -12.29
N TYR A 144 -8.16 2.29 -10.98
CA TYR A 144 -6.91 1.86 -10.39
C TYR A 144 -7.14 1.08 -9.08
N VAL A 145 -6.33 0.05 -8.86
CA VAL A 145 -6.33 -0.74 -7.64
C VAL A 145 -4.94 -0.70 -7.03
N GLN A 146 -4.85 -0.16 -5.80
CA GLN A 146 -3.61 -0.10 -5.03
C GLN A 146 -3.67 -1.11 -3.89
N ILE A 147 -2.65 -1.97 -3.82
CA ILE A 147 -2.41 -2.88 -2.70
C ILE A 147 -1.22 -2.36 -1.91
N PHE A 148 -1.35 -2.27 -0.60
CA PHE A 148 -0.24 -1.81 0.27
C PHE A 148 -0.36 -2.34 1.68
N GLU A 149 0.77 -2.45 2.37
CA GLU A 149 0.87 -2.74 3.79
C GLU A 149 1.51 -1.54 4.50
N ASN A 150 0.92 -1.08 5.59
CA ASN A 150 1.56 -0.17 6.54
C ASN A 150 2.12 -0.99 7.69
N LYS A 151 3.39 -1.33 7.64
CA LYS A 151 4.05 -2.13 8.69
C LYS A 151 4.77 -1.24 9.70
N GLY A 152 4.39 -1.41 10.95
CA GLY A 152 5.01 -0.69 12.09
C GLY A 152 4.36 0.66 12.39
N ALA A 153 4.46 1.07 13.66
CA ALA A 153 3.80 2.27 14.18
C ALA A 153 4.23 3.56 13.45
N LEU A 154 5.49 3.67 13.03
CA LEU A 154 5.99 4.82 12.28
C LEU A 154 5.36 4.98 10.90
N MET A 155 4.90 3.87 10.31
CA MET A 155 4.19 3.88 9.03
C MET A 155 2.68 4.07 9.18
N GLY A 156 2.22 4.40 10.40
CA GLY A 156 0.80 4.57 10.68
C GLY A 156 0.01 3.27 10.85
N CYS A 157 0.69 2.15 11.06
CA CYS A 157 0.03 0.89 11.39
C CYS A 157 -0.55 0.97 12.81
N SER A 158 -1.87 0.93 12.92
CA SER A 158 -2.59 1.00 14.20
C SER A 158 -2.82 -0.37 14.85
N ASN A 159 -2.61 -1.45 14.12
CA ASN A 159 -2.83 -2.82 14.58
C ASN A 159 -1.68 -3.73 14.14
N PRO A 160 -0.99 -4.43 15.07
CA PRO A 160 0.14 -5.29 14.74
C PRO A 160 -0.25 -6.59 14.02
N HIS A 161 -1.53 -6.99 14.04
CA HIS A 161 -2.01 -8.15 13.27
C HIS A 161 -1.67 -7.99 11.79
N PRO A 162 -1.03 -8.98 11.14
CA PRO A 162 -0.53 -8.81 9.77
C PRO A 162 -1.66 -8.65 8.76
N HIS A 163 -1.69 -7.51 8.10
CA HIS A 163 -2.73 -7.18 7.14
C HIS A 163 -2.24 -6.20 6.08
N SER A 164 -2.88 -6.26 4.92
CA SER A 164 -2.77 -5.23 3.88
C SER A 164 -4.09 -4.49 3.70
N GLN A 165 -4.02 -3.40 2.96
CA GLN A 165 -5.20 -2.71 2.45
C GLN A 165 -5.22 -2.80 0.92
N ILE A 166 -6.44 -2.77 0.36
CA ILE A 166 -6.67 -2.68 -1.08
C ILE A 166 -7.62 -1.52 -1.32
N TRP A 167 -7.18 -0.55 -2.11
CA TRP A 167 -8.00 0.60 -2.48
C TRP A 167 -8.29 0.55 -3.97
N GLY A 168 -9.56 0.43 -4.33
CA GLY A 168 -10.06 0.65 -5.68
C GLY A 168 -10.51 2.10 -5.82
N THR A 169 -9.88 2.87 -6.71
CA THR A 169 -10.07 4.31 -6.84
C THR A 169 -10.55 4.71 -8.22
N GLN A 170 -11.28 5.81 -8.30
CA GLN A 170 -11.76 6.36 -9.57
C GLN A 170 -10.65 7.05 -10.36
N TYR A 171 -9.67 7.62 -9.67
CA TYR A 171 -8.55 8.31 -10.30
C TYR A 171 -7.23 7.62 -9.95
N LEU A 172 -6.30 7.70 -10.88
CA LEU A 172 -4.92 7.28 -10.65
C LEU A 172 -4.24 8.27 -9.70
N SER A 173 -3.65 7.78 -8.62
CA SER A 173 -2.93 8.63 -7.66
C SER A 173 -1.65 9.22 -8.26
N ASN A 174 -1.13 10.31 -7.66
CA ASN A 174 -0.08 11.13 -8.25
C ASN A 174 1.20 10.36 -8.63
N GLU A 175 1.72 9.53 -7.73
CA GLU A 175 2.98 8.81 -7.99
C GLU A 175 2.81 7.76 -9.10
N PRO A 176 1.81 6.84 -9.07
CA PRO A 176 1.54 5.96 -10.20
C PRO A 176 1.25 6.69 -11.52
N ALA A 177 0.64 7.88 -11.48
CA ALA A 177 0.39 8.67 -12.68
C ALA A 177 1.70 9.15 -13.32
N LYS A 178 2.64 9.69 -12.53
CA LYS A 178 3.98 10.07 -13.00
C LYS A 178 4.72 8.88 -13.60
N GLU A 179 4.74 7.76 -12.88
CA GLU A 179 5.41 6.54 -13.33
C GLU A 179 4.84 6.02 -14.65
N LEU A 180 3.52 6.01 -14.77
CA LEU A 180 2.84 5.60 -16.01
C LEU A 180 3.18 6.52 -17.18
N GLU A 181 3.24 7.83 -16.97
CA GLU A 181 3.60 8.80 -18.00
C GLU A 181 5.03 8.57 -18.51
N HIS A 182 6.00 8.42 -17.61
CA HIS A 182 7.39 8.16 -17.96
C HIS A 182 7.59 6.81 -18.66
N GLN A 183 6.93 5.76 -18.18
CA GLN A 183 6.97 4.45 -18.84
C GLN A 183 6.37 4.50 -20.26
N LYS A 184 5.24 5.19 -20.46
CA LYS A 184 4.63 5.40 -21.78
C LYS A 184 5.55 6.20 -22.71
N ALA A 185 6.17 7.27 -22.19
CA ALA A 185 7.11 8.08 -22.98
C ALA A 185 8.32 7.26 -23.42
N HIS A 186 8.92 6.47 -22.52
CA HIS A 186 10.03 5.57 -22.85
C HIS A 186 9.63 4.54 -23.90
N PHE A 187 8.49 3.88 -23.72
CA PHE A 187 8.00 2.89 -24.68
C PHE A 187 7.76 3.52 -26.06
N LYS A 188 7.18 4.71 -26.10
CA LYS A 188 6.97 5.45 -27.37
C LYS A 188 8.28 5.78 -28.09
N GLN A 189 9.32 6.11 -27.32
CA GLN A 189 10.63 6.49 -27.87
C GLN A 189 11.47 5.28 -28.28
N HIS A 190 11.45 4.18 -27.52
CA HIS A 190 12.39 3.07 -27.65
C HIS A 190 11.73 1.75 -28.08
N GLY A 191 10.40 1.64 -28.06
CA GLY A 191 9.67 0.40 -28.36
C GLY A 191 9.84 -0.70 -27.32
N ARG A 192 10.38 -0.39 -26.13
CA ARG A 192 10.68 -1.33 -25.05
C ARG A 192 10.19 -0.80 -23.72
N ALA A 193 9.95 -1.71 -22.75
CA ALA A 193 9.50 -1.34 -21.42
C ALA A 193 10.67 -0.76 -20.61
N LEU A 194 10.45 0.40 -19.96
CA LEU A 194 11.46 1.12 -19.17
C LEU A 194 12.06 0.27 -18.06
N LEU A 195 11.24 -0.44 -17.29
CA LEU A 195 11.71 -1.26 -16.19
C LEU A 195 12.54 -2.47 -16.66
N THR A 196 12.22 -3.04 -17.81
CA THR A 196 13.02 -4.13 -18.40
C THR A 196 14.38 -3.60 -18.86
N ASP A 197 14.42 -2.43 -19.51
CA ASP A 197 15.66 -1.80 -19.91
C ASP A 197 16.53 -1.46 -18.69
N TYR A 198 15.93 -0.88 -17.63
CA TYR A 198 16.63 -0.56 -16.41
C TYR A 198 17.24 -1.80 -15.73
N LEU A 199 16.47 -2.89 -15.63
CA LEU A 199 16.94 -4.16 -15.06
C LEU A 199 18.12 -4.76 -15.82
N ASN A 200 18.19 -4.58 -17.14
CA ASN A 200 19.29 -5.10 -17.94
C ASN A 200 20.60 -4.30 -17.79
N GLU A 201 20.53 -3.07 -17.25
CA GLU A 201 21.69 -2.21 -17.02
C GLU A 201 22.26 -2.35 -15.58
N GLU A 202 21.52 -2.95 -14.63
CA GLU A 202 21.99 -3.27 -13.27
C GLU A 202 22.73 -4.62 -13.22
#